data_915d0ea01eb9627e4ccf34cd5d05d7a2
#
_entry.id   915d0ea01eb9627e4ccf34cd5d05d7a2
#
_cell.length_a   1.000
_cell.length_b   1.000
_cell.length_c   1.000
_cell.angle_alpha   90.00
_cell.angle_beta   90.00
_cell.angle_gamma   90.00
#
_symmetry.space_group_name_H-M   'P 1'
#
loop_
_entity.id
_entity.type
_entity.pdbx_description
1 polymer ?
#
loop_
_entity_poly.entity_id
_entity_poly.type
_entity_poly.pdbx_seq_one_letter_code
_entity_poly.pdbx_strand_id
1 'polypeptide(L)'
;MKQYDYLIVGSGLYGAVFAQQAATKGKKVLVIDKRPNIAGNVYTEDMEKVHVHKYGAHIFHTNNKKVWNYITKFAEFNRFTNSPVANYKGELYSLPFNMYTFNKMWGVITPQEAADKIKQQKKEAGITEPKNLEEQAISLVGTDIYEKLIKGYTEKQWGRPCTELPSFIIKRLPVRLTFDNNYFNALYQGIPVGGYTKMVANMLGDVEVRLNTDYFENKEELDALVEKVIYTGPIDAYFDYKLGALEYRSVRFETEVLDQPNFQGNAAVNYTDVETPWTRIIEHKWFEFGKDEEGKDLPKTVISREYSSEWKLGDEPYYPVNDEKNGRLYEEYKKLAEKEENIIFGGRLGEYKYYDMDAVIAASLDMCEKEL
;
A
#
# COMPACT_ATOMS: atom_id res chain seq x y z
N MET A 1 16.89 -36.64 -0.28
CA MET A 1 15.70 -36.47 -1.13
C MET A 1 15.04 -35.18 -0.66
N LYS A 2 14.74 -34.25 -1.55
CA LYS A 2 14.08 -32.99 -1.19
C LYS A 2 12.69 -33.31 -0.62
N GLN A 3 12.27 -32.59 0.42
CA GLN A 3 11.00 -32.83 1.11
C GLN A 3 9.85 -32.02 0.48
N TYR A 4 10.19 -30.84 -0.07
CA TYR A 4 9.25 -29.94 -0.71
C TYR A 4 9.73 -29.57 -2.13
N ASP A 5 8.76 -29.32 -3.01
CA ASP A 5 9.04 -28.77 -4.35
C ASP A 5 9.42 -27.28 -4.23
N TYR A 6 8.75 -26.53 -3.35
CA TYR A 6 8.97 -25.09 -3.19
C TYR A 6 9.05 -24.68 -1.72
N LEU A 7 10.02 -23.82 -1.43
CA LEU A 7 10.05 -22.97 -0.24
C LEU A 7 9.60 -21.57 -0.64
N ILE A 8 8.67 -20.98 0.09
CA ILE A 8 8.23 -19.62 -0.11
C ILE A 8 8.67 -18.79 1.09
N VAL A 9 9.53 -17.81 0.85
CA VAL A 9 10.03 -16.88 1.85
C VAL A 9 9.18 -15.63 1.84
N GLY A 10 8.33 -15.51 2.84
CA GLY A 10 7.34 -14.43 3.01
C GLY A 10 5.91 -14.89 2.72
N SER A 11 5.05 -14.77 3.74
CA SER A 11 3.63 -15.15 3.71
C SER A 11 2.69 -14.01 3.32
N GLY A 12 3.22 -12.95 2.69
CA GLY A 12 2.42 -11.86 2.10
C GLY A 12 1.63 -12.30 0.86
N LEU A 13 0.90 -11.37 0.23
CA LEU A 13 0.03 -11.70 -0.89
C LEU A 13 0.73 -12.45 -2.03
N TYR A 14 1.95 -12.04 -2.41
CA TYR A 14 2.68 -12.74 -3.47
C TYR A 14 2.95 -14.20 -3.11
N GLY A 15 3.52 -14.42 -1.93
CA GLY A 15 3.84 -15.78 -1.45
C GLY A 15 2.59 -16.64 -1.25
N ALA A 16 1.52 -16.08 -0.69
CA ALA A 16 0.27 -16.81 -0.48
C ALA A 16 -0.40 -17.23 -1.79
N VAL A 17 -0.38 -16.36 -2.83
CA VAL A 17 -0.89 -16.70 -4.16
C VAL A 17 -0.07 -17.84 -4.77
N PHE A 18 1.26 -17.75 -4.73
CA PHE A 18 2.12 -18.80 -5.28
C PHE A 18 1.91 -20.14 -4.54
N ALA A 19 1.88 -20.09 -3.20
CA ALA A 19 1.64 -21.27 -2.37
C ALA A 19 0.32 -21.96 -2.72
N GLN A 20 -0.76 -21.18 -2.84
CA GLN A 20 -2.08 -21.68 -3.19
C GLN A 20 -2.10 -22.33 -4.57
N GLN A 21 -1.50 -21.66 -5.59
CA GLN A 21 -1.47 -22.20 -6.95
C GLN A 21 -0.62 -23.47 -7.05
N ALA A 22 0.55 -23.50 -6.40
CA ALA A 22 1.42 -24.66 -6.37
C ALA A 22 0.74 -25.86 -5.66
N ALA A 23 0.13 -25.64 -4.50
CA ALA A 23 -0.60 -26.69 -3.78
C ALA A 23 -1.78 -27.23 -4.59
N THR A 24 -2.52 -26.37 -5.31
CA THR A 24 -3.63 -26.82 -6.19
C THR A 24 -3.13 -27.71 -7.34
N LYS A 25 -1.88 -27.56 -7.75
CA LYS A 25 -1.22 -28.42 -8.75
C LYS A 25 -0.51 -29.64 -8.14
N GLY A 26 -0.76 -29.92 -6.86
CA GLY A 26 -0.23 -31.09 -6.15
C GLY A 26 1.24 -30.97 -5.74
N LYS A 27 1.80 -29.75 -5.76
CA LYS A 27 3.15 -29.51 -5.29
C LYS A 27 3.21 -29.46 -3.76
N LYS A 28 4.29 -29.96 -3.19
CA LYS A 28 4.59 -29.83 -1.76
C LYS A 28 5.25 -28.49 -1.49
N VAL A 29 4.64 -27.67 -0.67
CA VAL A 29 5.05 -26.30 -0.39
C VAL A 29 5.31 -26.10 1.08
N LEU A 30 6.41 -25.42 1.41
CA LEU A 30 6.67 -24.87 2.73
C LEU A 30 6.68 -23.35 2.62
N VAL A 31 5.92 -22.67 3.46
CA VAL A 31 5.96 -21.20 3.60
C VAL A 31 6.65 -20.86 4.91
N ILE A 32 7.56 -19.90 4.87
CA ILE A 32 8.18 -19.35 6.08
C ILE A 32 7.96 -17.84 6.14
N ASP A 33 7.88 -17.30 7.34
CA ASP A 33 7.88 -15.87 7.58
C ASP A 33 8.69 -15.54 8.84
N LYS A 34 9.51 -14.48 8.78
CA LYS A 34 10.27 -14.01 9.95
C LYS A 34 9.36 -13.42 11.04
N ARG A 35 8.17 -12.96 10.67
CA ARG A 35 7.17 -12.39 11.57
C ARG A 35 6.40 -13.48 12.32
N PRO A 36 5.77 -13.13 13.46
CA PRO A 36 4.91 -14.06 14.22
C PRO A 36 3.52 -14.26 13.59
N ASN A 37 3.25 -13.64 12.44
CA ASN A 37 1.95 -13.65 11.75
C ASN A 37 2.12 -13.85 10.25
N ILE A 38 1.12 -14.42 9.61
CA ILE A 38 0.96 -14.47 8.16
C ILE A 38 0.48 -13.11 7.61
N ALA A 39 0.28 -13.06 6.29
CA ALA A 39 -0.30 -11.96 5.53
C ALA A 39 0.65 -10.78 5.25
N GLY A 40 1.90 -10.80 5.72
CA GLY A 40 2.84 -9.72 5.41
C GLY A 40 2.28 -8.34 5.75
N ASN A 41 2.37 -7.38 4.84
CA ASN A 41 1.90 -6.01 5.09
C ASN A 41 0.37 -5.85 5.06
N VAL A 42 -0.39 -6.83 4.58
CA VAL A 42 -1.86 -6.80 4.68
C VAL A 42 -2.38 -7.43 5.97
N TYR A 43 -1.51 -7.75 6.92
CA TYR A 43 -1.90 -8.30 8.21
C TYR A 43 -2.91 -7.41 8.92
N THR A 44 -4.03 -8.03 9.32
CA THR A 44 -5.05 -7.44 10.18
C THR A 44 -5.06 -8.15 11.53
N GLU A 45 -5.04 -7.37 12.60
CA GLU A 45 -5.10 -7.84 13.99
C GLU A 45 -6.48 -7.55 14.58
N ASP A 46 -7.08 -8.51 15.26
CA ASP A 46 -8.31 -8.25 16.00
C ASP A 46 -8.02 -7.48 17.29
N MET A 47 -8.60 -6.29 17.42
CA MET A 47 -8.58 -5.49 18.65
C MET A 47 -9.99 -4.99 18.94
N GLU A 48 -10.58 -5.41 20.04
CA GLU A 48 -11.96 -5.04 20.43
C GLU A 48 -12.99 -5.35 19.34
N LYS A 49 -12.83 -6.46 18.64
CA LYS A 49 -13.61 -6.88 17.45
C LYS A 49 -13.47 -5.96 16.22
N VAL A 50 -12.46 -5.12 16.18
CA VAL A 50 -12.09 -4.31 15.01
C VAL A 50 -10.90 -4.96 14.34
N HIS A 51 -10.99 -5.22 13.04
CA HIS A 51 -9.85 -5.69 12.24
C HIS A 51 -8.91 -4.52 11.93
N VAL A 52 -7.86 -4.39 12.74
CA VAL A 52 -6.88 -3.31 12.66
C VAL A 52 -5.85 -3.60 11.57
N HIS A 53 -5.76 -2.76 10.57
CA HIS A 53 -4.73 -2.84 9.52
C HIS A 53 -3.39 -2.38 10.09
N LYS A 54 -2.56 -3.33 10.47
CA LYS A 54 -1.36 -3.08 11.28
C LYS A 54 -0.28 -2.28 10.56
N TYR A 55 -0.19 -2.44 9.25
CA TYR A 55 0.84 -1.81 8.41
C TYR A 55 0.25 -0.76 7.46
N GLY A 56 -0.80 -0.06 7.89
CA GLY A 56 -1.47 0.98 7.13
C GLY A 56 -2.78 0.54 6.46
N ALA A 57 -3.56 1.52 6.02
CA ALA A 57 -4.84 1.26 5.37
C ALA A 57 -4.64 0.49 4.06
N HIS A 58 -5.19 -0.71 4.00
CA HIS A 58 -5.23 -1.54 2.81
C HIS A 58 -6.67 -1.66 2.33
N ILE A 59 -6.96 -1.09 1.16
CA ILE A 59 -8.27 -1.14 0.53
C ILE A 59 -8.08 -1.82 -0.82
N PHE A 60 -8.69 -2.99 -0.98
CA PHE A 60 -8.56 -3.72 -2.24
C PHE A 60 -9.36 -3.03 -3.34
N HIS A 61 -8.72 -2.80 -4.48
CA HIS A 61 -9.36 -2.26 -5.66
C HIS A 61 -8.66 -2.80 -6.92
N THR A 62 -9.42 -3.01 -7.98
CA THR A 62 -8.87 -3.48 -9.25
C THR A 62 -9.81 -3.26 -10.43
N ASN A 63 -9.25 -3.12 -11.63
CA ASN A 63 -9.96 -3.26 -12.91
C ASN A 63 -9.70 -4.63 -13.55
N ASN A 64 -8.81 -5.44 -12.97
CA ASN A 64 -8.46 -6.75 -13.49
C ASN A 64 -9.46 -7.81 -13.02
N LYS A 65 -10.36 -8.20 -13.92
CA LYS A 65 -11.38 -9.21 -13.64
C LYS A 65 -10.80 -10.58 -13.25
N LYS A 66 -9.63 -10.97 -13.81
CA LYS A 66 -8.94 -12.22 -13.46
C LYS A 66 -8.54 -12.20 -11.98
N VAL A 67 -7.95 -11.09 -11.52
CA VAL A 67 -7.54 -10.90 -10.13
C VAL A 67 -8.76 -10.86 -9.21
N TRP A 68 -9.80 -10.12 -9.55
CA TRP A 68 -11.03 -10.08 -8.77
C TRP A 68 -11.68 -11.45 -8.62
N ASN A 69 -11.85 -12.19 -9.71
CA ASN A 69 -12.41 -13.54 -9.69
C ASN A 69 -11.53 -14.54 -8.95
N TYR A 70 -10.23 -14.28 -8.85
CA TYR A 70 -9.32 -15.10 -8.07
C TYR A 70 -9.48 -14.84 -6.59
N ILE A 71 -9.38 -13.58 -6.15
CA ILE A 71 -9.34 -13.23 -4.72
C ILE A 71 -10.68 -13.48 -4.01
N THR A 72 -11.80 -13.30 -4.72
CA THR A 72 -13.15 -13.54 -4.19
C THR A 72 -13.48 -15.01 -3.94
N LYS A 73 -12.59 -15.94 -4.30
CA LYS A 73 -12.69 -17.35 -3.90
C LYS A 73 -12.31 -17.58 -2.43
N PHE A 74 -11.57 -16.65 -1.82
CA PHE A 74 -10.98 -16.80 -0.49
C PHE A 74 -11.61 -15.91 0.56
N ALA A 75 -12.37 -14.89 0.15
CA ALA A 75 -13.13 -14.01 1.03
C ALA A 75 -14.32 -13.39 0.29
N GLU A 76 -15.39 -13.13 1.02
CA GLU A 76 -16.41 -12.20 0.60
C GLU A 76 -15.87 -10.77 0.79
N PHE A 77 -16.16 -9.87 -0.16
CA PHE A 77 -15.77 -8.46 -0.05
C PHE A 77 -17.01 -7.62 0.22
N ASN A 78 -16.87 -6.72 1.19
CA ASN A 78 -17.93 -5.76 1.47
C ASN A 78 -17.98 -4.64 0.41
N ARG A 79 -18.95 -3.73 0.54
CA ARG A 79 -19.14 -2.59 -0.38
C ARG A 79 -18.35 -1.35 0.00
N PHE A 80 -17.28 -1.46 0.77
CA PHE A 80 -16.51 -0.29 1.20
C PHE A 80 -16.02 0.50 -0.01
N THR A 81 -16.32 1.80 -0.01
CA THR A 81 -15.87 2.76 -1.01
C THR A 81 -14.92 3.74 -0.34
N ASN A 82 -13.69 3.82 -0.82
CA ASN A 82 -12.69 4.70 -0.24
C ASN A 82 -13.01 6.16 -0.54
N SER A 83 -13.41 6.91 0.47
CA SER A 83 -13.77 8.33 0.38
C SER A 83 -13.01 9.11 1.47
N PRO A 84 -11.70 9.28 1.35
CA PRO A 84 -10.90 9.97 2.35
C PRO A 84 -11.26 11.46 2.43
N VAL A 85 -11.01 12.04 3.60
CA VAL A 85 -11.21 13.46 3.88
C VAL A 85 -9.85 14.09 4.17
N ALA A 86 -9.62 15.30 3.67
CA ALA A 86 -8.48 16.13 4.07
C ALA A 86 -8.91 17.10 5.16
N ASN A 87 -8.09 17.19 6.21
CA ASN A 87 -8.19 18.19 7.26
C ASN A 87 -7.01 19.18 7.09
N TYR A 88 -7.32 20.40 6.73
CA TYR A 88 -6.36 21.51 6.69
C TYR A 88 -6.71 22.52 7.78
N LYS A 89 -6.02 22.46 8.92
CA LYS A 89 -6.22 23.39 10.05
C LYS A 89 -7.68 23.50 10.51
N GLY A 90 -8.42 22.37 10.52
CA GLY A 90 -9.83 22.31 10.86
C GLY A 90 -10.81 22.53 9.71
N GLU A 91 -10.35 22.94 8.54
CA GLU A 91 -11.15 22.95 7.31
C GLU A 91 -11.17 21.55 6.67
N LEU A 92 -12.36 20.99 6.45
CA LEU A 92 -12.53 19.67 5.86
C LEU A 92 -12.83 19.75 4.38
N TYR A 93 -12.11 18.93 3.60
CA TYR A 93 -12.24 18.81 2.14
C TYR A 93 -12.39 17.37 1.73
N SER A 94 -13.24 17.10 0.72
CA SER A 94 -13.33 15.77 0.10
C SER A 94 -12.09 15.47 -0.74
N LEU A 95 -11.68 14.21 -0.73
CA LEU A 95 -10.68 13.67 -1.66
C LEU A 95 -11.30 12.52 -2.47
N PRO A 96 -10.89 12.32 -3.74
CA PRO A 96 -9.93 13.12 -4.54
C PRO A 96 -10.44 14.54 -4.77
N PHE A 97 -9.63 15.39 -5.40
CA PHE A 97 -10.04 16.76 -5.75
C PHE A 97 -11.21 16.72 -6.73
N ASN A 98 -12.42 17.02 -6.22
CA ASN A 98 -13.68 16.90 -6.95
C ASN A 98 -14.57 18.11 -6.70
N MET A 99 -15.78 18.11 -7.23
CA MET A 99 -16.70 19.25 -7.11
C MET A 99 -17.05 19.60 -5.66
N TYR A 100 -17.08 18.64 -4.72
CA TYR A 100 -17.24 18.96 -3.29
C TYR A 100 -16.04 19.72 -2.75
N THR A 101 -14.81 19.34 -3.16
CA THR A 101 -13.58 20.05 -2.80
C THR A 101 -13.63 21.49 -3.30
N PHE A 102 -13.97 21.70 -4.57
CA PHE A 102 -13.99 23.01 -5.22
C PHE A 102 -15.12 23.90 -4.69
N ASN A 103 -16.29 23.32 -4.45
CA ASN A 103 -17.39 24.05 -3.81
C ASN A 103 -17.00 24.54 -2.41
N LYS A 104 -16.39 23.66 -1.58
CA LYS A 104 -15.92 24.02 -0.23
C LYS A 104 -14.84 25.11 -0.29
N MET A 105 -13.91 25.03 -1.25
CA MET A 105 -12.76 25.92 -1.35
C MET A 105 -13.12 27.28 -1.95
N TRP A 106 -13.96 27.31 -2.98
CA TRP A 106 -14.22 28.51 -3.81
C TRP A 106 -15.70 28.92 -3.91
N GLY A 107 -16.63 28.13 -3.38
CA GLY A 107 -18.06 28.38 -3.50
C GLY A 107 -18.62 28.14 -4.91
N VAL A 108 -17.86 27.53 -5.81
CA VAL A 108 -18.30 27.23 -7.19
C VAL A 108 -19.34 26.12 -7.18
N ILE A 109 -20.28 26.17 -8.11
CA ILE A 109 -21.41 25.24 -8.19
C ILE A 109 -21.31 24.36 -9.43
N THR A 110 -20.80 24.90 -10.53
CA THR A 110 -20.73 24.19 -11.81
C THR A 110 -19.30 23.70 -12.14
N PRO A 111 -19.18 22.61 -12.91
CA PRO A 111 -17.91 22.12 -13.42
C PRO A 111 -17.11 23.19 -14.19
N GLN A 112 -17.83 24.05 -14.95
CA GLN A 112 -17.19 25.12 -15.72
C GLN A 112 -16.56 26.18 -14.81
N GLU A 113 -17.25 26.63 -13.76
CA GLU A 113 -16.69 27.57 -12.78
C GLU A 113 -15.43 27.00 -12.09
N ALA A 114 -15.45 25.72 -11.72
CA ALA A 114 -14.29 25.06 -11.13
C ALA A 114 -13.11 24.99 -12.12
N ALA A 115 -13.36 24.61 -13.36
CA ALA A 115 -12.35 24.54 -14.41
C ALA A 115 -11.74 25.93 -14.69
N ASP A 116 -12.58 26.98 -14.77
CA ASP A 116 -12.13 28.35 -15.00
C ASP A 116 -11.29 28.86 -13.84
N LYS A 117 -11.65 28.55 -12.59
CA LYS A 117 -10.89 28.92 -11.39
C LYS A 117 -9.49 28.28 -11.40
N ILE A 118 -9.41 26.98 -11.68
CA ILE A 118 -8.13 26.27 -11.81
C ILE A 118 -7.28 26.89 -12.93
N LYS A 119 -7.88 27.12 -14.09
CA LYS A 119 -7.20 27.74 -15.25
C LYS A 119 -6.68 29.13 -14.94
N GLN A 120 -7.46 29.94 -14.23
CA GLN A 120 -7.06 31.26 -13.78
C GLN A 120 -5.82 31.19 -12.90
N GLN A 121 -5.82 30.36 -11.85
CA GLN A 121 -4.69 30.23 -10.93
C GLN A 121 -3.42 29.71 -11.62
N LYS A 122 -3.56 28.73 -12.51
CA LYS A 122 -2.43 28.24 -13.33
C LYS A 122 -1.84 29.36 -14.20
N LYS A 123 -2.68 30.21 -14.80
CA LYS A 123 -2.24 31.34 -15.61
C LYS A 123 -1.54 32.39 -14.74
N GLU A 124 -2.09 32.71 -13.58
CA GLU A 124 -1.52 33.67 -12.63
C GLU A 124 -0.15 33.22 -12.10
N ALA A 125 0.03 31.92 -11.88
CA ALA A 125 1.31 31.34 -11.48
C ALA A 125 2.38 31.43 -12.59
N GLY A 126 1.99 31.46 -13.86
CA GLY A 126 2.88 31.68 -15.00
C GLY A 126 3.96 30.62 -15.22
N ILE A 127 3.76 29.42 -14.68
CA ILE A 127 4.74 28.33 -14.76
C ILE A 127 4.61 27.62 -16.11
N THR A 128 5.66 27.67 -16.92
CA THR A 128 5.75 27.01 -18.23
C THR A 128 6.57 25.73 -18.18
N GLU A 129 7.67 25.74 -17.43
CA GLU A 129 8.57 24.59 -17.25
C GLU A 129 8.82 24.39 -15.74
N PRO A 130 8.08 23.49 -15.10
CA PRO A 130 8.22 23.24 -13.66
C PRO A 130 9.61 22.71 -13.30
N LYS A 131 10.30 23.34 -12.36
CA LYS A 131 11.66 23.00 -11.92
C LYS A 131 11.67 22.08 -10.70
N ASN A 132 10.61 22.11 -9.93
CA ASN A 132 10.47 21.38 -8.67
C ASN A 132 9.02 20.89 -8.48
N LEU A 133 8.78 20.19 -7.39
CA LEU A 133 7.46 19.61 -7.09
C LEU A 133 6.39 20.69 -6.86
N GLU A 134 6.73 21.81 -6.20
CA GLU A 134 5.81 22.93 -5.99
C GLU A 134 5.30 23.48 -7.32
N GLU A 135 6.22 23.87 -8.21
CA GLU A 135 5.86 24.40 -9.52
C GLU A 135 5.05 23.38 -10.34
N GLN A 136 5.43 22.10 -10.28
CA GLN A 136 4.71 21.02 -10.95
C GLN A 136 3.27 20.90 -10.43
N ALA A 137 3.07 20.88 -9.11
CA ALA A 137 1.75 20.76 -8.51
C ALA A 137 0.87 21.97 -8.86
N ILE A 138 1.39 23.19 -8.72
CA ILE A 138 0.66 24.42 -9.07
C ILE A 138 0.28 24.42 -10.55
N SER A 139 1.19 24.00 -11.44
CA SER A 139 0.91 23.91 -12.87
C SER A 139 -0.18 22.89 -13.22
N LEU A 140 -0.44 21.91 -12.36
CA LEU A 140 -1.47 20.90 -12.56
C LEU A 140 -2.83 21.30 -11.98
N VAL A 141 -2.88 21.85 -10.76
CA VAL A 141 -4.12 22.04 -10.00
C VAL A 141 -4.39 23.46 -9.51
N GLY A 142 -3.43 24.38 -9.66
CA GLY A 142 -3.50 25.75 -9.16
C GLY A 142 -2.98 25.90 -7.74
N THR A 143 -2.83 27.16 -7.31
CA THR A 143 -2.15 27.53 -6.06
C THR A 143 -2.93 27.12 -4.82
N ASP A 144 -4.25 27.33 -4.78
CA ASP A 144 -5.04 27.09 -3.56
C ASP A 144 -5.08 25.60 -3.20
N ILE A 145 -5.25 24.72 -4.19
CA ILE A 145 -5.23 23.26 -3.98
C ILE A 145 -3.85 22.83 -3.51
N TYR A 146 -2.78 23.36 -4.14
CA TYR A 146 -1.42 23.07 -3.74
C TYR A 146 -1.18 23.47 -2.27
N GLU A 147 -1.43 24.71 -1.91
CA GLU A 147 -1.12 25.24 -0.57
C GLU A 147 -1.91 24.53 0.54
N LYS A 148 -3.20 24.24 0.32
CA LYS A 148 -4.04 23.65 1.35
C LYS A 148 -3.99 22.13 1.40
N LEU A 149 -3.88 21.45 0.26
CA LEU A 149 -4.13 20.01 0.20
C LEU A 149 -2.91 19.15 -0.21
N ILE A 150 -1.83 19.77 -0.71
CA ILE A 150 -0.67 19.04 -1.21
C ILE A 150 0.59 19.35 -0.43
N LYS A 151 0.92 20.62 -0.26
CA LYS A 151 2.19 21.10 0.26
C LYS A 151 2.56 20.46 1.59
N GLY A 152 1.82 20.75 2.66
CA GLY A 152 2.18 20.29 3.99
C GLY A 152 2.15 18.76 4.14
N TYR A 153 1.22 18.10 3.44
CA TYR A 153 1.18 16.62 3.40
C TYR A 153 2.45 16.05 2.75
N THR A 154 2.84 16.61 1.61
CA THR A 154 4.03 16.17 0.87
C THR A 154 5.31 16.47 1.64
N GLU A 155 5.43 17.66 2.23
CA GLU A 155 6.60 18.04 3.04
C GLU A 155 6.79 17.14 4.25
N LYS A 156 5.71 16.79 4.97
CA LYS A 156 5.76 15.77 6.04
C LYS A 156 6.17 14.40 5.51
N GLN A 157 5.62 14.02 4.36
CA GLN A 157 5.92 12.72 3.77
C GLN A 157 7.38 12.61 3.31
N TRP A 158 7.99 13.70 2.83
CA TRP A 158 9.35 13.70 2.29
C TRP A 158 10.40 14.28 3.24
N GLY A 159 9.99 14.93 4.32
CA GLY A 159 10.90 15.60 5.26
C GLY A 159 11.67 16.77 4.66
N ARG A 160 11.19 17.31 3.52
CA ARG A 160 11.84 18.40 2.76
C ARG A 160 10.79 19.36 2.19
N PRO A 161 11.14 20.64 2.01
CA PRO A 161 10.30 21.58 1.28
C PRO A 161 9.98 21.11 -0.15
N CYS A 162 8.77 21.37 -0.62
CA CYS A 162 8.36 21.00 -1.98
C CYS A 162 9.23 21.67 -3.07
N THR A 163 9.83 22.83 -2.77
CA THR A 163 10.78 23.55 -3.64
C THR A 163 12.10 22.81 -3.86
N GLU A 164 12.46 21.88 -2.97
CA GLU A 164 13.67 21.06 -3.06
C GLU A 164 13.42 19.66 -3.65
N LEU A 165 12.15 19.31 -3.82
CA LEU A 165 11.76 18.01 -4.35
C LEU A 165 11.66 18.04 -5.88
N PRO A 166 12.11 16.99 -6.58
CA PRO A 166 12.03 16.91 -8.03
C PRO A 166 10.58 16.93 -8.55
N SER A 167 10.35 17.60 -9.67
CA SER A 167 9.02 17.71 -10.29
C SER A 167 8.41 16.36 -10.71
N PHE A 168 9.24 15.36 -11.05
CA PHE A 168 8.77 14.05 -11.49
C PHE A 168 8.06 13.23 -10.40
N ILE A 169 8.18 13.59 -9.12
CA ILE A 169 7.48 12.95 -8.01
C ILE A 169 5.97 13.04 -8.21
N ILE A 170 5.48 14.17 -8.73
CA ILE A 170 4.08 14.37 -9.09
C ILE A 170 3.95 14.48 -10.61
N LYS A 171 3.71 13.37 -11.27
CA LYS A 171 3.49 13.36 -12.73
C LYS A 171 2.10 13.85 -13.12
N ARG A 172 1.10 13.59 -12.28
CA ARG A 172 -0.29 13.99 -12.50
C ARG A 172 -1.01 14.09 -11.15
N LEU A 173 -1.94 15.01 -11.07
CA LEU A 173 -2.88 15.14 -9.97
C LEU A 173 -4.28 15.06 -10.56
N PRO A 174 -5.07 14.03 -10.28
CA PRO A 174 -6.38 13.88 -10.87
C PRO A 174 -7.33 14.95 -10.32
N VAL A 175 -7.88 15.76 -11.22
CA VAL A 175 -8.97 16.69 -10.95
C VAL A 175 -10.25 16.11 -11.55
N ARG A 176 -11.29 16.00 -10.74
CA ARG A 176 -12.59 15.46 -11.18
C ARG A 176 -13.65 16.57 -11.13
N LEU A 177 -14.18 16.89 -12.29
CA LEU A 177 -15.27 17.86 -12.43
C LEU A 177 -16.64 17.18 -12.23
N THR A 178 -16.73 16.30 -11.25
CA THR A 178 -17.92 15.52 -10.86
C THR A 178 -18.05 15.50 -9.35
N PHE A 179 -19.26 15.22 -8.83
CA PHE A 179 -19.54 15.01 -7.41
C PHE A 179 -19.31 13.54 -7.01
N ASP A 180 -18.14 13.00 -7.31
CA ASP A 180 -17.76 11.62 -7.00
C ASP A 180 -16.63 11.59 -5.96
N ASN A 181 -16.95 11.09 -4.77
CA ASN A 181 -16.02 10.94 -3.65
C ASN A 181 -15.24 9.60 -3.66
N ASN A 182 -15.55 8.69 -4.59
CA ASN A 182 -14.79 7.46 -4.69
C ASN A 182 -13.36 7.78 -5.11
N TYR A 183 -12.40 7.51 -4.23
CA TYR A 183 -10.98 7.81 -4.49
C TYR A 183 -10.42 7.01 -5.66
N PHE A 184 -10.84 5.76 -5.82
CA PHE A 184 -10.39 4.88 -6.90
C PHE A 184 -11.31 4.95 -8.13
N ASN A 185 -10.73 4.76 -9.32
CA ASN A 185 -11.46 4.58 -10.57
C ASN A 185 -11.62 3.09 -10.92
N ALA A 186 -11.51 2.22 -9.93
CA ALA A 186 -11.58 0.78 -10.11
C ALA A 186 -13.03 0.29 -10.20
N LEU A 187 -13.28 -0.69 -11.05
CA LEU A 187 -14.59 -1.34 -11.17
C LEU A 187 -14.96 -2.16 -9.93
N TYR A 188 -13.94 -2.73 -9.29
CA TYR A 188 -14.09 -3.56 -8.09
C TYR A 188 -13.30 -2.94 -6.95
N GLN A 189 -13.91 -2.83 -5.79
CA GLN A 189 -13.24 -2.46 -4.55
C GLN A 189 -14.01 -2.96 -3.35
N GLY A 190 -13.32 -3.06 -2.22
CA GLY A 190 -13.93 -3.48 -0.95
C GLY A 190 -12.88 -3.92 0.06
N ILE A 191 -13.37 -4.33 1.21
CA ILE A 191 -12.57 -4.93 2.28
C ILE A 191 -13.03 -6.38 2.44
N PRO A 192 -12.13 -7.36 2.59
CA PRO A 192 -12.51 -8.73 2.85
C PRO A 192 -13.19 -8.84 4.22
N VAL A 193 -14.37 -9.44 4.24
CA VAL A 193 -15.13 -9.69 5.48
C VAL A 193 -14.33 -10.62 6.40
N GLY A 194 -14.11 -10.19 7.62
CA GLY A 194 -13.26 -10.90 8.59
C GLY A 194 -11.77 -10.58 8.45
N GLY A 195 -11.41 -9.56 7.67
CA GLY A 195 -10.05 -9.04 7.55
C GLY A 195 -9.15 -9.81 6.57
N TYR A 196 -8.03 -9.17 6.21
CA TYR A 196 -7.07 -9.73 5.24
C TYR A 196 -6.34 -10.96 5.78
N THR A 197 -6.08 -11.05 7.08
CA THR A 197 -5.39 -12.20 7.67
C THR A 197 -6.18 -13.48 7.46
N LYS A 198 -7.51 -13.44 7.67
CA LYS A 198 -8.43 -14.57 7.41
C LYS A 198 -8.44 -14.94 5.92
N MET A 199 -8.47 -13.96 5.03
CA MET A 199 -8.42 -14.21 3.60
C MET A 199 -7.12 -14.92 3.21
N VAL A 200 -5.96 -14.46 3.70
CA VAL A 200 -4.67 -15.11 3.43
C VAL A 200 -4.59 -16.51 4.04
N ALA A 201 -5.14 -16.70 5.25
CA ALA A 201 -5.25 -18.04 5.85
C ALA A 201 -6.06 -18.99 4.96
N ASN A 202 -7.19 -18.52 4.41
CA ASN A 202 -8.00 -19.30 3.47
C ASN A 202 -7.25 -19.62 2.16
N MET A 203 -6.38 -18.71 1.70
CA MET A 203 -5.52 -18.98 0.53
C MET A 203 -4.48 -20.06 0.83
N LEU A 204 -3.84 -20.01 1.99
CA LEU A 204 -2.81 -20.96 2.39
C LEU A 204 -3.40 -22.36 2.67
N GLY A 205 -4.64 -22.42 3.21
CA GLY A 205 -5.32 -23.70 3.49
C GLY A 205 -4.46 -24.62 4.34
N ASP A 206 -4.21 -25.83 3.83
CA ASP A 206 -3.41 -26.87 4.50
C ASP A 206 -1.91 -26.80 4.22
N VAL A 207 -1.42 -25.74 3.55
CA VAL A 207 0.01 -25.54 3.29
C VAL A 207 0.76 -25.37 4.60
N GLU A 208 1.90 -26.07 4.76
CA GLU A 208 2.74 -25.93 5.95
C GLU A 208 3.33 -24.52 6.03
N VAL A 209 3.13 -23.86 7.17
CA VAL A 209 3.64 -22.51 7.45
C VAL A 209 4.47 -22.52 8.73
N ARG A 210 5.69 -21.98 8.66
CA ARG A 210 6.56 -21.79 9.82
C ARG A 210 6.78 -20.30 10.02
N LEU A 211 6.23 -19.76 11.07
CA LEU A 211 6.40 -18.38 11.51
C LEU A 211 7.64 -18.24 12.42
N ASN A 212 8.05 -16.99 12.70
CA ASN A 212 9.27 -16.68 13.45
C ASN A 212 10.50 -17.41 12.87
N THR A 213 10.56 -17.57 11.56
CA THR A 213 11.61 -18.31 10.86
C THR A 213 12.28 -17.37 9.85
N ASP A 214 13.47 -16.87 10.19
CA ASP A 214 14.28 -16.10 9.28
C ASP A 214 15.00 -17.01 8.28
N TYR A 215 14.90 -16.68 6.99
CA TYR A 215 15.49 -17.46 5.92
C TYR A 215 17.02 -17.51 6.02
N PHE A 216 17.68 -16.38 6.31
CA PHE A 216 19.13 -16.32 6.32
C PHE A 216 19.74 -17.00 7.54
N GLU A 217 19.06 -16.98 8.68
CA GLU A 217 19.49 -17.70 9.88
C GLU A 217 19.43 -19.23 9.69
N ASN A 218 18.54 -19.71 8.80
CA ASN A 218 18.27 -21.13 8.58
C ASN A 218 18.52 -21.57 7.13
N LYS A 219 19.28 -20.78 6.35
CA LYS A 219 19.38 -20.92 4.89
C LYS A 219 19.87 -22.29 4.44
N GLU A 220 20.95 -22.80 5.03
CA GLU A 220 21.55 -24.09 4.64
C GLU A 220 20.57 -25.26 4.88
N GLU A 221 19.86 -25.26 6.02
CA GLU A 221 18.87 -26.28 6.36
C GLU A 221 17.67 -26.20 5.40
N LEU A 222 17.14 -25.01 5.20
CA LEU A 222 15.95 -24.77 4.36
C LEU A 222 16.24 -25.11 2.88
N ASP A 223 17.37 -24.66 2.34
CA ASP A 223 17.76 -24.97 0.96
C ASP A 223 17.99 -26.47 0.74
N ALA A 224 18.44 -27.19 1.77
CA ALA A 224 18.59 -28.65 1.71
C ALA A 224 17.24 -29.39 1.59
N LEU A 225 16.16 -28.80 2.08
CA LEU A 225 14.82 -29.41 2.10
C LEU A 225 14.04 -29.22 0.79
N VAL A 226 14.40 -28.25 -0.06
CA VAL A 226 13.54 -27.78 -1.15
C VAL A 226 14.23 -27.86 -2.52
N GLU A 227 13.43 -27.95 -3.60
CA GLU A 227 13.97 -27.91 -4.96
C GLU A 227 14.18 -26.46 -5.42
N LYS A 228 13.21 -25.59 -5.17
CA LYS A 228 13.25 -24.16 -5.55
C LYS A 228 12.76 -23.26 -4.43
N VAL A 229 13.23 -22.03 -4.43
CA VAL A 229 12.86 -20.99 -3.47
C VAL A 229 12.16 -19.83 -4.20
N ILE A 230 11.01 -19.42 -3.70
CA ILE A 230 10.34 -18.17 -4.07
C ILE A 230 10.68 -17.15 -2.99
N TYR A 231 11.54 -16.21 -3.31
CA TYR A 231 12.02 -15.21 -2.37
C TYR A 231 11.29 -13.87 -2.56
N THR A 232 10.55 -13.43 -1.54
CA THR A 232 9.77 -12.18 -1.58
C THR A 232 10.35 -11.06 -0.72
N GLY A 233 11.48 -11.30 -0.07
CA GLY A 233 12.22 -10.31 0.70
C GLY A 233 12.99 -9.31 -0.18
N PRO A 234 13.69 -8.33 0.43
CA PRO A 234 14.51 -7.37 -0.30
C PRO A 234 15.61 -8.07 -1.10
N ILE A 235 15.70 -7.75 -2.40
CA ILE A 235 16.67 -8.40 -3.29
C ILE A 235 18.11 -8.11 -2.88
N ASP A 236 18.42 -6.91 -2.42
CA ASP A 236 19.73 -6.50 -1.94
C ASP A 236 20.16 -7.26 -0.68
N ALA A 237 19.21 -7.51 0.24
CA ALA A 237 19.45 -8.33 1.43
C ALA A 237 19.80 -9.79 1.07
N TYR A 238 19.19 -10.36 0.02
CA TYR A 238 19.56 -11.70 -0.45
C TYR A 238 21.03 -11.80 -0.83
N PHE A 239 21.58 -10.74 -1.39
CA PHE A 239 22.98 -10.65 -1.79
C PHE A 239 23.89 -9.97 -0.75
N ASP A 240 23.47 -9.93 0.53
CA ASP A 240 24.22 -9.33 1.63
C ASP A 240 24.68 -7.89 1.33
N TYR A 241 23.84 -7.13 0.65
CA TYR A 241 24.09 -5.72 0.27
C TYR A 241 25.40 -5.44 -0.47
N LYS A 242 25.97 -6.44 -1.13
CA LYS A 242 27.33 -6.36 -1.72
C LYS A 242 27.53 -5.27 -2.78
N LEU A 243 26.44 -4.76 -3.37
CA LEU A 243 26.47 -3.61 -4.30
C LEU A 243 26.01 -2.31 -3.64
N GLY A 244 25.65 -2.34 -2.36
CA GLY A 244 25.05 -1.26 -1.61
C GLY A 244 23.56 -1.49 -1.35
N ALA A 245 23.00 -0.79 -0.36
CA ALA A 245 21.61 -0.92 0.01
C ALA A 245 20.70 -0.13 -0.95
N LEU A 246 19.58 -0.73 -1.36
CA LEU A 246 18.47 -0.05 -2.00
C LEU A 246 17.72 0.79 -0.97
N GLU A 247 17.22 1.93 -1.37
CA GLU A 247 16.52 2.85 -0.48
C GLU A 247 15.01 2.59 -0.51
N TYR A 248 14.40 2.71 0.67
CA TYR A 248 12.98 2.55 0.85
C TYR A 248 12.40 3.76 1.58
N ARG A 249 11.09 3.84 1.61
CA ARG A 249 10.35 4.71 2.51
C ARG A 249 9.72 3.86 3.58
N SER A 250 9.64 4.40 4.77
CA SER A 250 9.00 3.75 5.90
C SER A 250 7.89 4.61 6.49
N VAL A 251 7.00 3.98 7.21
CA VAL A 251 5.94 4.62 7.98
C VAL A 251 5.90 4.02 9.37
N ARG A 252 5.53 4.82 10.35
CA ARG A 252 5.34 4.42 11.74
C ARG A 252 3.90 4.67 12.14
N PHE A 253 3.33 3.75 12.90
CA PHE A 253 1.96 3.83 13.38
C PHE A 253 1.93 3.89 14.91
N GLU A 254 1.07 4.75 15.45
CA GLU A 254 0.67 4.76 16.84
C GLU A 254 -0.80 4.37 16.91
N THR A 255 -1.05 3.16 17.44
CA THR A 255 -2.39 2.59 17.52
C THR A 255 -2.95 2.73 18.93
N GLU A 256 -4.21 3.15 19.02
CA GLU A 256 -4.90 3.44 20.29
C GLU A 256 -6.34 2.93 20.24
N VAL A 257 -6.75 2.24 21.30
CA VAL A 257 -8.16 1.86 21.52
C VAL A 257 -8.86 2.99 22.28
N LEU A 258 -9.96 3.48 21.75
CA LEU A 258 -10.74 4.55 22.35
C LEU A 258 -12.09 4.01 22.87
N ASP A 259 -12.43 4.37 24.09
CA ASP A 259 -13.72 4.01 24.73
C ASP A 259 -14.83 4.98 24.26
N GLN A 260 -15.04 5.01 22.97
CA GLN A 260 -16.08 5.79 22.32
C GLN A 260 -16.45 5.13 20.98
N PRO A 261 -17.70 5.25 20.52
CA PRO A 261 -18.18 4.54 19.32
C PRO A 261 -17.70 5.15 18.01
N ASN A 262 -17.21 6.39 18.01
CA ASN A 262 -16.84 7.12 16.81
C ASN A 262 -15.84 8.22 17.16
N PHE A 263 -14.73 8.29 16.41
CA PHE A 263 -13.70 9.31 16.61
C PHE A 263 -13.75 10.40 15.54
N GLN A 264 -13.73 10.03 14.27
CA GLN A 264 -13.65 10.97 13.14
C GLN A 264 -14.73 10.75 12.08
N GLY A 265 -15.52 9.68 12.20
CA GLY A 265 -16.65 9.40 11.29
C GLY A 265 -16.25 8.97 9.87
N ASN A 266 -14.98 8.62 9.66
CA ASN A 266 -14.48 8.15 8.38
C ASN A 266 -13.27 7.24 8.58
N ALA A 267 -13.07 6.27 7.69
CA ALA A 267 -11.94 5.35 7.77
C ALA A 267 -10.59 6.06 7.66
N ALA A 268 -10.47 7.10 6.84
CA ALA A 268 -9.22 7.82 6.63
C ALA A 268 -9.42 9.34 6.58
N VAL A 269 -8.68 10.05 7.42
CA VAL A 269 -8.57 11.52 7.40
C VAL A 269 -7.10 11.90 7.24
N ASN A 270 -6.77 12.56 6.14
CA ASN A 270 -5.43 13.07 5.86
C ASN A 270 -5.27 14.47 6.45
N TYR A 271 -4.19 14.71 7.18
CA TYR A 271 -3.86 16.02 7.73
C TYR A 271 -2.87 16.71 6.79
N THR A 272 -3.33 17.74 6.12
CA THR A 272 -2.58 18.36 5.02
C THR A 272 -1.82 19.63 5.39
N ASP A 273 -1.97 20.10 6.62
CA ASP A 273 -1.11 21.14 7.20
C ASP A 273 0.25 20.57 7.64
N VAL A 274 1.25 21.44 7.80
CA VAL A 274 2.61 21.05 8.20
C VAL A 274 2.76 20.93 9.73
N GLU A 275 1.91 21.62 10.49
CA GLU A 275 1.98 21.71 11.95
C GLU A 275 1.54 20.41 12.63
N THR A 276 0.59 19.69 12.05
CA THR A 276 0.15 18.39 12.55
C THR A 276 1.20 17.32 12.25
N PRO A 277 1.74 16.61 13.26
CA PRO A 277 2.91 15.75 13.06
C PRO A 277 2.62 14.45 12.31
N TRP A 278 1.38 13.95 12.33
CA TRP A 278 0.98 12.77 11.54
C TRP A 278 0.46 13.18 10.15
N THR A 279 0.58 12.27 9.21
CA THR A 279 0.07 12.46 7.85
C THR A 279 -1.39 12.08 7.74
N ARG A 280 -1.82 11.07 8.53
CA ARG A 280 -3.16 10.51 8.45
C ARG A 280 -3.58 9.90 9.79
N ILE A 281 -4.88 9.92 10.07
CA ILE A 281 -5.50 9.05 11.07
C ILE A 281 -6.39 8.05 10.34
N ILE A 282 -6.21 6.78 10.69
CA ILE A 282 -7.06 5.68 10.26
C ILE A 282 -7.96 5.31 11.42
N GLU A 283 -9.28 5.32 11.23
CA GLU A 283 -10.25 4.76 12.16
C GLU A 283 -10.77 3.43 11.59
N HIS A 284 -10.19 2.34 12.07
CA HIS A 284 -10.24 1.03 11.42
C HIS A 284 -11.65 0.43 11.31
N LYS A 285 -12.52 0.67 12.31
CA LYS A 285 -13.87 0.10 12.31
C LYS A 285 -14.70 0.52 11.09
N TRP A 286 -14.42 1.69 10.49
CA TRP A 286 -15.19 2.18 9.35
C TRP A 286 -14.91 1.44 8.04
N PHE A 287 -13.87 0.64 7.98
CA PHE A 287 -13.68 -0.31 6.87
C PHE A 287 -14.78 -1.37 6.80
N GLU A 288 -15.40 -1.68 7.94
CA GLU A 288 -16.50 -2.63 8.09
C GLU A 288 -17.76 -1.98 8.67
N PHE A 289 -17.96 -0.70 8.36
CA PHE A 289 -19.16 0.10 8.69
C PHE A 289 -19.45 0.22 10.20
N GLY A 290 -18.45 0.04 11.06
CA GLY A 290 -18.59 0.12 12.51
C GLY A 290 -19.39 -1.02 13.13
N LYS A 291 -19.53 -2.15 12.44
CA LYS A 291 -20.29 -3.32 12.86
C LYS A 291 -19.35 -4.49 13.16
N ASP A 292 -19.79 -5.37 14.07
CA ASP A 292 -19.17 -6.67 14.23
C ASP A 292 -19.72 -7.70 13.21
N GLU A 293 -19.21 -8.93 13.25
CA GLU A 293 -19.65 -10.01 12.35
C GLU A 293 -21.16 -10.35 12.49
N GLU A 294 -21.78 -10.01 13.62
CA GLU A 294 -23.22 -10.19 13.86
C GLU A 294 -24.06 -8.98 13.43
N GLY A 295 -23.42 -7.93 12.89
CA GLY A 295 -24.06 -6.69 12.46
C GLY A 295 -24.42 -5.72 13.59
N LYS A 296 -23.88 -5.94 14.81
CA LYS A 296 -24.08 -5.03 15.95
C LYS A 296 -23.09 -3.87 15.91
N ASP A 297 -23.52 -2.72 16.40
CA ASP A 297 -22.66 -1.55 16.51
C ASP A 297 -21.55 -1.81 17.54
N LEU A 298 -20.30 -1.51 17.14
CA LEU A 298 -19.14 -1.61 18.02
C LEU A 298 -19.12 -0.42 18.97
N PRO A 299 -19.08 -0.65 20.31
CA PRO A 299 -19.13 0.44 21.29
C PRO A 299 -17.80 1.21 21.39
N LYS A 300 -16.70 0.61 20.97
CA LYS A 300 -15.35 1.19 20.97
C LYS A 300 -14.85 1.39 19.54
N THR A 301 -13.82 2.18 19.39
CA THR A 301 -13.11 2.34 18.12
C THR A 301 -11.60 2.19 18.31
N VAL A 302 -10.92 1.86 17.22
CA VAL A 302 -9.44 1.80 17.17
C VAL A 302 -8.96 2.74 16.10
N ILE A 303 -8.02 3.61 16.49
CA ILE A 303 -7.37 4.53 15.55
C ILE A 303 -5.89 4.24 15.43
N SER A 304 -5.32 4.54 14.27
CA SER A 304 -3.87 4.58 14.06
C SER A 304 -3.46 5.93 13.50
N ARG A 305 -2.52 6.62 14.18
CA ARG A 305 -1.86 7.80 13.62
C ARG A 305 -0.67 7.34 12.80
N GLU A 306 -0.64 7.74 11.53
CA GLU A 306 0.43 7.41 10.59
C GLU A 306 1.44 8.55 10.51
N TYR A 307 2.71 8.21 10.70
CA TYR A 307 3.83 9.14 10.56
C TYR A 307 4.74 8.66 9.44
N SER A 308 5.18 9.58 8.59
CA SER A 308 6.29 9.29 7.67
C SER A 308 7.59 9.17 8.46
N SER A 309 8.42 8.23 8.10
CA SER A 309 9.75 8.06 8.68
C SER A 309 10.79 7.79 7.61
N GLU A 310 12.03 8.27 7.85
CA GLU A 310 13.17 7.88 7.05
C GLU A 310 13.48 6.41 7.29
N TRP A 311 13.63 5.67 6.20
CA TRP A 311 14.07 4.30 6.28
C TRP A 311 15.59 4.23 6.50
N LYS A 312 16.01 3.33 7.38
CA LYS A 312 17.41 2.97 7.60
C LYS A 312 17.56 1.47 7.44
N LEU A 313 18.76 1.03 7.12
CA LEU A 313 19.06 -0.40 7.04
C LEU A 313 18.71 -1.09 8.37
N GLY A 314 17.84 -2.11 8.28
CA GLY A 314 17.25 -2.81 9.44
C GLY A 314 15.81 -2.42 9.75
N ASP A 315 15.31 -1.29 9.24
CA ASP A 315 13.89 -0.93 9.34
C ASP A 315 13.04 -1.72 8.33
N GLU A 316 11.75 -1.86 8.62
CA GLU A 316 10.81 -2.47 7.67
C GLU A 316 10.69 -1.62 6.38
N PRO A 317 10.97 -2.20 5.21
CA PRO A 317 10.84 -1.52 3.93
C PRO A 317 9.38 -1.52 3.47
N TYR A 318 8.75 -0.35 3.34
CA TYR A 318 7.36 -0.27 2.85
C TYR A 318 7.29 -0.02 1.36
N TYR A 319 8.00 0.99 0.86
CA TYR A 319 7.93 1.43 -0.53
C TYR A 319 9.31 1.66 -1.11
N PRO A 320 9.62 1.08 -2.29
CA PRO A 320 10.85 1.40 -3.01
C PRO A 320 10.93 2.88 -3.38
N VAL A 321 12.12 3.45 -3.30
CA VAL A 321 12.41 4.80 -3.81
C VAL A 321 12.71 4.68 -5.31
N ASN A 322 11.73 5.02 -6.15
CA ASN A 322 11.83 4.89 -7.61
C ASN A 322 12.55 6.09 -8.25
N ASP A 323 13.80 6.29 -7.90
CA ASP A 323 14.68 7.26 -8.57
C ASP A 323 15.69 6.56 -9.50
N GLU A 324 16.44 7.35 -10.25
CA GLU A 324 17.41 6.84 -11.23
C GLU A 324 18.57 6.09 -10.56
N LYS A 325 19.03 6.55 -9.40
CA LYS A 325 20.12 5.92 -8.61
C LYS A 325 19.72 4.50 -8.20
N ASN A 326 18.58 4.38 -7.54
CA ASN A 326 18.07 3.09 -7.06
C ASN A 326 17.65 2.17 -8.21
N GLY A 327 17.10 2.73 -9.29
CA GLY A 327 16.77 1.97 -10.50
C GLY A 327 18.00 1.33 -11.13
N ARG A 328 19.12 2.05 -11.25
CA ARG A 328 20.39 1.50 -11.74
C ARG A 328 20.94 0.41 -10.80
N LEU A 329 20.93 0.65 -9.50
CA LEU A 329 21.39 -0.33 -8.51
C LEU A 329 20.54 -1.61 -8.55
N TYR A 330 19.21 -1.47 -8.68
CA TYR A 330 18.32 -2.62 -8.84
C TYR A 330 18.64 -3.45 -10.09
N GLU A 331 18.90 -2.83 -11.25
CA GLU A 331 19.26 -3.56 -12.47
C GLU A 331 20.56 -4.36 -12.30
N GLU A 332 21.52 -3.88 -11.50
CA GLU A 332 22.73 -4.67 -11.18
C GLU A 332 22.39 -5.87 -10.27
N TYR A 333 21.53 -5.72 -9.27
CA TYR A 333 21.05 -6.85 -8.46
C TYR A 333 20.26 -7.86 -9.28
N LYS A 334 19.44 -7.39 -10.22
CA LYS A 334 18.68 -8.26 -11.12
C LYS A 334 19.60 -9.15 -11.98
N LYS A 335 20.72 -8.61 -12.48
CA LYS A 335 21.74 -9.42 -13.20
C LYS A 335 22.38 -10.50 -12.31
N LEU A 336 22.45 -10.27 -11.01
CA LEU A 336 22.90 -11.30 -10.06
C LEU A 336 21.80 -12.34 -9.84
N ALA A 337 20.57 -11.90 -9.68
CA ALA A 337 19.39 -12.76 -9.49
C ALA A 337 19.18 -13.72 -10.68
N GLU A 338 19.44 -13.26 -11.91
CA GLU A 338 19.35 -14.07 -13.13
C GLU A 338 20.35 -15.25 -13.18
N LYS A 339 21.36 -15.26 -12.30
CA LYS A 339 22.34 -16.36 -12.17
C LYS A 339 21.96 -17.40 -11.12
N GLU A 340 20.94 -17.10 -10.33
CA GLU A 340 20.42 -18.01 -9.29
C GLU A 340 19.44 -19.00 -9.90
N GLU A 341 19.91 -20.20 -10.24
CA GLU A 341 19.10 -21.20 -10.99
C GLU A 341 17.87 -21.71 -10.22
N ASN A 342 17.95 -21.75 -8.88
CA ASN A 342 16.90 -22.33 -8.02
C ASN A 342 16.14 -21.28 -7.19
N ILE A 343 16.36 -19.98 -7.45
CA ILE A 343 15.72 -18.90 -6.71
C ILE A 343 14.90 -18.05 -7.69
N ILE A 344 13.64 -17.83 -7.34
CA ILE A 344 12.75 -16.92 -8.06
C ILE A 344 12.48 -15.72 -7.15
N PHE A 345 12.90 -14.55 -7.58
CA PHE A 345 12.61 -13.30 -6.87
C PHE A 345 11.25 -12.77 -7.30
N GLY A 346 10.42 -12.41 -6.33
CA GLY A 346 9.07 -11.92 -6.61
C GLY A 346 8.54 -10.99 -5.54
N GLY A 347 7.44 -10.31 -5.88
CA GLY A 347 6.78 -9.36 -4.99
C GLY A 347 7.48 -8.00 -4.94
N ARG A 348 6.91 -7.11 -4.12
CA ARG A 348 7.33 -5.69 -4.06
C ARG A 348 8.82 -5.51 -3.78
N LEU A 349 9.38 -6.28 -2.84
CA LEU A 349 10.76 -6.13 -2.40
C LEU A 349 11.73 -6.94 -3.27
N GLY A 350 11.35 -8.15 -3.69
CA GLY A 350 12.15 -8.99 -4.57
C GLY A 350 12.31 -8.42 -5.98
N GLU A 351 11.32 -7.67 -6.47
CA GLU A 351 11.34 -7.01 -7.77
C GLU A 351 11.60 -5.50 -7.67
N TYR A 352 11.79 -4.98 -6.46
CA TYR A 352 11.98 -3.55 -6.20
C TYR A 352 10.97 -2.65 -6.94
N LYS A 353 9.69 -3.03 -6.88
CA LYS A 353 8.59 -2.33 -7.57
C LYS A 353 7.54 -1.87 -6.60
N TYR A 354 6.99 -0.69 -6.86
CA TYR A 354 5.76 -0.27 -6.21
C TYR A 354 4.58 -1.04 -6.81
N TYR A 355 4.04 -1.96 -6.03
CA TYR A 355 2.87 -2.73 -6.39
C TYR A 355 1.68 -2.39 -5.48
N ASP A 356 0.54 -2.09 -6.06
CA ASP A 356 -0.74 -2.20 -5.38
C ASP A 356 -1.11 -3.68 -5.19
N MET A 357 -2.04 -3.99 -4.30
CA MET A 357 -2.38 -5.39 -3.97
C MET A 357 -2.80 -6.22 -5.18
N ASP A 358 -3.57 -5.64 -6.09
CA ASP A 358 -4.00 -6.34 -7.31
C ASP A 358 -2.83 -6.63 -8.25
N ALA A 359 -1.89 -5.71 -8.37
CA ALA A 359 -0.69 -5.90 -9.19
C ALA A 359 0.24 -6.98 -8.60
N VAL A 360 0.38 -7.04 -7.27
CA VAL A 360 1.13 -8.13 -6.60
C VAL A 360 0.50 -9.49 -6.90
N ILE A 361 -0.82 -9.59 -6.79
CA ILE A 361 -1.55 -10.83 -7.07
C ILE A 361 -1.40 -11.22 -8.55
N ALA A 362 -1.56 -10.26 -9.46
CA ALA A 362 -1.37 -10.50 -10.89
C ALA A 362 0.04 -11.00 -11.20
N ALA A 363 1.06 -10.36 -10.66
CA ALA A 363 2.46 -10.75 -10.86
C ALA A 363 2.74 -12.18 -10.35
N SER A 364 2.17 -12.56 -9.20
CA SER A 364 2.31 -13.92 -8.69
C SER A 364 1.56 -14.94 -9.54
N LEU A 365 0.35 -14.64 -10.01
CA LEU A 365 -0.39 -15.50 -10.93
C LEU A 365 0.35 -15.71 -12.26
N ASP A 366 0.92 -14.64 -12.82
CA ASP A 366 1.71 -14.72 -14.05
C ASP A 366 3.01 -15.53 -13.85
N MET A 367 3.62 -15.46 -12.66
CA MET A 367 4.76 -16.31 -12.32
C MET A 367 4.34 -17.77 -12.20
N CYS A 368 3.20 -18.07 -11.59
CA CYS A 368 2.67 -19.43 -11.50
C CYS A 368 2.37 -20.05 -12.87
N GLU A 369 1.90 -19.26 -13.84
CA GLU A 369 1.67 -19.73 -15.21
C GLU A 369 2.96 -20.10 -15.93
N LYS A 370 4.08 -19.47 -15.59
CA LYS A 370 5.39 -19.74 -16.20
C LYS A 370 6.13 -20.89 -15.52
N GLU A 371 6.00 -21.00 -14.21
CA GLU A 371 6.82 -21.89 -13.41
C GLU A 371 6.15 -23.24 -13.12
N LEU A 372 4.83 -23.25 -12.95
CA LEU A 372 4.05 -24.44 -12.59
C LEU A 372 3.40 -25.10 -13.79
#